data_bc4efcaf3aca487c48ddbff7617fd421
#
_entry.id   bc4efcaf3aca487c48ddbff7617fd421
#
_cell.length_a   1.000
_cell.length_b   1.000
_cell.length_c   1.000
_cell.angle_alpha   90.00
_cell.angle_beta   90.00
_cell.angle_gamma   90.00
#
_symmetry.space_group_name_H-M   'P 1'
#
loop_
_entity.id
_entity.type
_entity.pdbx_description
1 polymer ?
#
loop_
_entity_poly.entity_id
_entity_poly.type
_entity_poly.pdbx_seq_one_letter_code
_entity_poly.pdbx_strand_id
1 'polypeptide(L)'
;VDIVHIATPPHWHGIMSVEAAKAGKDIWCEKPMTRTIGEGKRVMEAVQQYGRMFRLNTWFRFTDQFYGLGTPVKPLKKLVQSGLLGWPLKVTISAHTGFNWKFFWVGKEYLEPQPVPAELDYDMWLGPAPYKPYNPHRVHQTFRGYWDYDGGGLGDMGQHYIDPVQYILGKDDTSPIKVEVDAPQQHPDAVGTWRSITYTYDDGCQIVLWGGDFGDPNTPYIAGPKGNVYKNFVCDIPDWERKLADFPEPEPQVTDFIECVKTRQPFALNEKNGFRSATIVNMGAVALRLNRT
;
A
#
# COMPACT_ATOMS: atom_id res chain seq x y z
N VAL A 1 25.75 -14.70 0.69
CA VAL A 1 24.33 -14.34 0.76
C VAL A 1 23.94 -13.76 -0.57
N ASP A 2 22.86 -14.28 -1.20
CA ASP A 2 22.38 -13.86 -2.52
C ASP A 2 21.13 -13.01 -2.44
N ILE A 3 20.30 -13.24 -1.42
CA ILE A 3 19.05 -12.53 -1.17
C ILE A 3 19.11 -11.89 0.21
N VAL A 4 18.69 -10.62 0.34
CA VAL A 4 18.49 -9.93 1.60
C VAL A 4 16.99 -9.78 1.84
N HIS A 5 16.51 -10.29 2.99
CA HIS A 5 15.14 -10.06 3.46
C HIS A 5 15.13 -8.88 4.44
N ILE A 6 14.44 -7.80 4.07
CA ILE A 6 14.35 -6.57 4.85
C ILE A 6 12.99 -6.57 5.56
N ALA A 7 13.02 -6.76 6.89
CA ALA A 7 11.83 -6.82 7.76
C ALA A 7 11.99 -5.91 9.00
N THR A 8 12.76 -4.85 8.84
CA THR A 8 12.97 -3.79 9.85
C THR A 8 11.74 -2.88 9.96
N PRO A 9 11.70 -1.90 10.88
CA PRO A 9 10.74 -0.82 10.78
C PRO A 9 10.85 -0.05 9.45
N PRO A 10 9.74 0.48 8.91
CA PRO A 10 9.68 1.03 7.54
C PRO A 10 10.68 2.13 7.21
N HIS A 11 11.09 2.94 8.18
CA HIS A 11 12.07 4.01 7.96
C HIS A 11 13.47 3.50 7.56
N TRP A 12 13.74 2.21 7.75
CA TRP A 12 14.95 1.55 7.29
C TRP A 12 14.86 0.94 5.89
N HIS A 13 13.65 0.67 5.38
CA HIS A 13 13.46 -0.11 4.14
C HIS A 13 14.17 0.51 2.94
N GLY A 14 14.07 1.83 2.77
CA GLY A 14 14.64 2.53 1.63
C GLY A 14 16.15 2.40 1.54
N ILE A 15 16.86 2.79 2.62
CA ILE A 15 18.31 2.76 2.63
C ILE A 15 18.86 1.33 2.55
N MET A 16 18.26 0.38 3.28
CA MET A 16 18.70 -1.02 3.25
C MET A 16 18.49 -1.64 1.86
N SER A 17 17.41 -1.31 1.16
CA SER A 17 17.18 -1.78 -0.21
C SER A 17 18.22 -1.23 -1.20
N VAL A 18 18.56 0.05 -1.09
CA VAL A 18 19.59 0.67 -1.94
C VAL A 18 20.97 0.05 -1.68
N GLU A 19 21.37 -0.13 -0.41
CA GLU A 19 22.66 -0.70 -0.07
C GLU A 19 22.75 -2.20 -0.43
N ALA A 20 21.66 -2.95 -0.28
CA ALA A 20 21.59 -4.33 -0.75
C ALA A 20 21.78 -4.43 -2.28
N ALA A 21 21.12 -3.54 -3.05
CA ALA A 21 21.27 -3.49 -4.51
C ALA A 21 22.72 -3.18 -4.90
N LYS A 22 23.35 -2.16 -4.29
CA LYS A 22 24.78 -1.81 -4.50
C LYS A 22 25.71 -2.97 -4.17
N ALA A 23 25.38 -3.75 -3.14
CA ALA A 23 26.15 -4.94 -2.75
C ALA A 23 25.88 -6.16 -3.64
N GLY A 24 25.12 -5.99 -4.74
CA GLY A 24 24.82 -7.05 -5.70
C GLY A 24 23.84 -8.10 -5.19
N LYS A 25 22.99 -7.76 -4.19
CA LYS A 25 22.02 -8.69 -3.60
C LYS A 25 20.64 -8.49 -4.18
N ASP A 26 19.90 -9.58 -4.38
CA ASP A 26 18.49 -9.53 -4.69
C ASP A 26 17.70 -9.27 -3.40
N ILE A 27 16.50 -8.66 -3.49
CA ILE A 27 15.86 -8.02 -2.36
C ILE A 27 14.45 -8.53 -2.17
N TRP A 28 14.14 -8.97 -0.96
CA TRP A 28 12.79 -9.21 -0.48
C TRP A 28 12.50 -8.19 0.62
N CYS A 29 11.72 -7.17 0.29
CA CYS A 29 11.41 -6.08 1.21
C CYS A 29 9.99 -6.21 1.76
N GLU A 30 9.82 -6.01 3.07
CA GLU A 30 8.51 -5.86 3.68
C GLU A 30 7.84 -4.53 3.27
N LYS A 31 6.51 -4.51 3.34
CA LYS A 31 5.70 -3.29 3.16
C LYS A 31 5.71 -2.39 4.44
N PRO A 32 5.48 -1.11 4.29
CA PRO A 32 5.49 -0.32 3.05
C PRO A 32 6.89 -0.27 2.44
N MET A 33 6.96 -0.19 1.12
CA MET A 33 8.25 -0.18 0.42
C MET A 33 9.20 0.89 0.95
N THR A 34 8.68 2.10 1.18
CA THR A 34 9.44 3.24 1.69
C THR A 34 8.53 4.25 2.40
N ARG A 35 9.15 5.14 3.20
CA ARG A 35 8.44 6.20 3.93
C ARG A 35 8.21 7.46 3.11
N THR A 36 8.96 7.65 2.03
CA THR A 36 8.83 8.82 1.15
C THR A 36 8.85 8.41 -0.30
N ILE A 37 8.27 9.27 -1.17
CA ILE A 37 8.31 9.09 -2.62
C ILE A 37 9.76 9.12 -3.13
N GLY A 38 10.58 10.00 -2.57
CA GLY A 38 12.00 10.14 -2.94
C GLY A 38 12.80 8.87 -2.66
N GLU A 39 12.61 8.25 -1.50
CA GLU A 39 13.23 6.95 -1.17
C GLU A 39 12.78 5.86 -2.14
N GLY A 40 11.48 5.75 -2.41
CA GLY A 40 10.95 4.77 -3.35
C GLY A 40 11.55 4.89 -4.76
N LYS A 41 11.72 6.12 -5.23
CA LYS A 41 12.40 6.42 -6.49
C LYS A 41 13.85 5.93 -6.46
N ARG A 42 14.59 6.19 -5.37
CA ARG A 42 15.98 5.75 -5.22
C ARG A 42 16.11 4.23 -5.15
N VAL A 43 15.18 3.54 -4.49
CA VAL A 43 15.16 2.07 -4.49
C VAL A 43 14.95 1.53 -5.90
N MET A 44 13.94 2.05 -6.61
CA MET A 44 13.66 1.64 -7.99
C MET A 44 14.88 1.85 -8.90
N GLU A 45 15.49 3.04 -8.87
CA GLU A 45 16.69 3.38 -9.65
C GLU A 45 17.87 2.45 -9.31
N ALA A 46 18.13 2.19 -8.02
CA ALA A 46 19.21 1.31 -7.60
C ALA A 46 18.99 -0.15 -8.04
N VAL A 47 17.79 -0.69 -7.86
CA VAL A 47 17.46 -2.05 -8.28
C VAL A 47 17.70 -2.22 -9.79
N GLN A 48 17.27 -1.25 -10.60
CA GLN A 48 17.46 -1.26 -12.05
C GLN A 48 18.93 -1.07 -12.45
N GLN A 49 19.62 -0.10 -11.85
CA GLN A 49 21.02 0.20 -12.14
C GLN A 49 21.93 -1.00 -11.88
N TYR A 50 21.69 -1.73 -10.79
CA TYR A 50 22.52 -2.88 -10.40
C TYR A 50 21.95 -4.22 -10.90
N GLY A 51 20.85 -4.20 -11.68
CA GLY A 51 20.25 -5.40 -12.28
C GLY A 51 19.78 -6.41 -11.23
N ARG A 52 19.20 -5.93 -10.12
CA ARG A 52 18.75 -6.81 -9.02
C ARG A 52 17.29 -7.18 -9.17
N MET A 53 16.92 -8.33 -8.59
CA MET A 53 15.53 -8.72 -8.44
C MET A 53 14.98 -8.12 -7.15
N PHE A 54 13.78 -7.58 -7.23
CA PHE A 54 13.08 -7.00 -6.10
C PHE A 54 11.69 -7.63 -5.95
N ARG A 55 11.35 -7.97 -4.72
CA ARG A 55 10.02 -8.38 -4.31
C ARG A 55 9.56 -7.51 -3.16
N LEU A 56 8.42 -6.83 -3.33
CA LEU A 56 7.70 -6.24 -2.21
C LEU A 56 6.79 -7.29 -1.57
N ASN A 57 6.80 -7.38 -0.25
CA ASN A 57 6.03 -8.39 0.47
C ASN A 57 4.63 -7.89 0.85
N THR A 58 3.81 -7.55 -0.15
CA THR A 58 2.36 -7.58 0.02
C THR A 58 1.79 -8.64 -0.91
N TRP A 59 1.19 -9.67 -0.31
CA TRP A 59 0.74 -10.86 -1.03
C TRP A 59 -0.70 -10.77 -1.52
N PHE A 60 -1.43 -9.71 -1.18
CA PHE A 60 -2.85 -9.54 -1.51
C PHE A 60 -3.12 -9.46 -3.03
N ARG A 61 -2.14 -9.03 -3.81
CA ARG A 61 -2.20 -9.03 -5.27
C ARG A 61 -2.29 -10.44 -5.88
N PHE A 62 -1.77 -11.47 -5.17
CA PHE A 62 -1.58 -12.82 -5.72
C PHE A 62 -2.53 -13.85 -5.15
N THR A 63 -3.30 -13.50 -4.11
CA THR A 63 -4.12 -14.47 -3.40
C THR A 63 -5.42 -14.75 -4.10
N ASP A 64 -5.93 -15.95 -3.91
CA ASP A 64 -7.27 -16.33 -4.36
C ASP A 64 -8.37 -15.65 -3.55
N GLN A 65 -8.02 -15.09 -2.38
CA GLN A 65 -8.94 -14.33 -1.54
C GLN A 65 -8.33 -12.98 -1.18
N PHE A 66 -8.97 -11.91 -1.64
CA PHE A 66 -8.62 -10.56 -1.23
C PHE A 66 -8.93 -10.37 0.25
N TYR A 67 -7.91 -9.96 1.02
CA TYR A 67 -8.02 -9.85 2.48
C TYR A 67 -9.22 -8.99 2.89
N GLY A 68 -10.09 -9.56 3.71
CA GLY A 68 -11.32 -8.91 4.18
C GLY A 68 -12.47 -8.86 3.17
N LEU A 69 -12.20 -8.88 1.86
CA LEU A 69 -13.23 -8.82 0.83
C LEU A 69 -13.83 -10.19 0.50
N GLY A 70 -13.09 -11.28 0.72
CA GLY A 70 -13.53 -12.64 0.36
C GLY A 70 -13.64 -12.87 -1.15
N THR A 71 -12.87 -12.09 -1.95
CA THR A 71 -12.97 -12.10 -3.40
C THR A 71 -11.61 -12.37 -4.03
N PRO A 72 -11.51 -13.30 -4.99
CA PRO A 72 -10.29 -13.54 -5.73
C PRO A 72 -9.88 -12.33 -6.58
N VAL A 73 -8.60 -11.96 -6.56
CA VAL A 73 -8.10 -10.79 -7.30
C VAL A 73 -8.15 -11.01 -8.81
N LYS A 74 -7.78 -12.20 -9.29
CA LYS A 74 -7.73 -12.51 -10.72
C LYS A 74 -9.12 -12.46 -11.40
N PRO A 75 -10.17 -13.11 -10.91
CA PRO A 75 -11.53 -12.96 -11.43
C PRO A 75 -12.05 -11.52 -11.37
N LEU A 76 -11.71 -10.77 -10.32
CA LEU A 76 -12.10 -9.38 -10.19
C LEU A 76 -11.43 -8.51 -11.27
N LYS A 77 -10.15 -8.74 -11.56
CA LYS A 77 -9.45 -8.10 -12.68
C LYS A 77 -10.09 -8.44 -14.01
N LYS A 78 -10.44 -9.71 -14.24
CA LYS A 78 -11.15 -10.16 -15.44
C LYS A 78 -12.45 -9.38 -15.63
N LEU A 79 -13.25 -9.25 -14.56
CA LEU A 79 -14.52 -8.50 -14.61
C LEU A 79 -14.30 -7.01 -14.92
N VAL A 80 -13.29 -6.38 -14.33
CA VAL A 80 -12.97 -4.98 -14.63
C VAL A 80 -12.51 -4.82 -16.09
N GLN A 81 -11.60 -5.68 -16.55
CA GLN A 81 -11.07 -5.63 -17.92
C GLN A 81 -12.13 -5.95 -18.99
N SER A 82 -13.17 -6.71 -18.66
CA SER A 82 -14.27 -6.98 -19.60
C SER A 82 -15.11 -5.76 -19.95
N GLY A 83 -15.03 -4.67 -19.18
CA GLY A 83 -15.83 -3.47 -19.36
C GLY A 83 -17.31 -3.63 -18.98
N LEU A 84 -17.71 -4.76 -18.39
CA LEU A 84 -19.11 -4.99 -17.97
C LEU A 84 -19.57 -3.96 -16.94
N LEU A 85 -18.68 -3.52 -16.04
CA LEU A 85 -18.98 -2.48 -15.04
C LEU A 85 -19.09 -1.07 -15.65
N GLY A 86 -18.61 -0.88 -16.88
CA GLY A 86 -18.43 0.43 -17.49
C GLY A 86 -17.18 1.15 -16.96
N TRP A 87 -17.05 2.42 -17.30
CA TRP A 87 -15.92 3.26 -16.91
C TRP A 87 -16.33 4.73 -16.82
N PRO A 88 -15.81 5.59 -15.92
CA PRO A 88 -14.80 5.28 -14.91
C PRO A 88 -15.34 4.47 -13.73
N LEU A 89 -14.42 3.87 -12.96
CA LEU A 89 -14.74 3.08 -11.76
C LEU A 89 -14.36 3.82 -10.48
N LYS A 90 -15.16 3.61 -9.44
CA LYS A 90 -14.84 4.05 -8.07
C LYS A 90 -14.67 2.82 -7.20
N VAL A 91 -13.48 2.68 -6.59
CA VAL A 91 -13.18 1.60 -5.63
C VAL A 91 -13.18 2.16 -4.23
N THR A 92 -13.98 1.60 -3.33
CA THR A 92 -14.09 2.03 -1.93
C THR A 92 -13.49 0.98 -1.00
N ILE A 93 -12.46 1.37 -0.27
CA ILE A 93 -11.76 0.55 0.71
C ILE A 93 -12.17 1.01 2.10
N SER A 94 -13.03 0.24 2.77
CA SER A 94 -13.64 0.60 4.07
C SER A 94 -13.87 -0.63 4.94
N ALA A 95 -14.25 -0.42 6.19
CA ALA A 95 -14.68 -1.50 7.08
C ALA A 95 -15.91 -2.24 6.52
N HIS A 96 -16.85 -1.53 5.90
CA HIS A 96 -18.04 -2.13 5.26
C HIS A 96 -17.67 -3.04 4.09
N THR A 97 -16.64 -2.68 3.33
CA THR A 97 -16.13 -3.53 2.24
C THR A 97 -15.11 -4.57 2.71
N GLY A 98 -14.87 -4.70 4.02
CA GLY A 98 -14.09 -5.78 4.63
C GLY A 98 -12.64 -5.42 4.99
N PHE A 99 -12.29 -4.15 5.05
CA PHE A 99 -10.93 -3.69 5.35
C PHE A 99 -10.81 -3.05 6.73
N ASN A 100 -9.69 -3.32 7.41
CA ASN A 100 -9.40 -2.76 8.73
C ASN A 100 -8.19 -1.82 8.65
N TRP A 101 -8.42 -0.52 8.87
CA TRP A 101 -7.38 0.49 8.83
C TRP A 101 -6.49 0.55 10.07
N LYS A 102 -6.78 -0.25 11.11
CA LYS A 102 -5.98 -0.33 12.34
C LYS A 102 -5.75 1.05 12.97
N PHE A 103 -6.82 1.82 13.14
CA PHE A 103 -6.76 3.16 13.75
C PHE A 103 -6.27 3.19 15.20
N PHE A 104 -6.02 2.04 15.80
CA PHE A 104 -5.31 1.96 17.08
C PHE A 104 -3.79 2.26 16.94
N TRP A 105 -3.24 2.30 15.70
CA TRP A 105 -1.89 2.77 15.44
C TRP A 105 -1.85 4.30 15.32
N VAL A 106 -2.24 5.00 16.41
CA VAL A 106 -2.12 6.45 16.53
C VAL A 106 -0.97 6.82 17.46
N GLY A 107 -0.33 7.96 17.20
CA GLY A 107 0.72 8.49 18.06
C GLY A 107 0.16 9.25 19.25
N LYS A 108 1.00 9.47 20.24
CA LYS A 108 0.75 10.42 21.34
C LYS A 108 1.38 11.75 20.96
N GLU A 109 0.61 12.83 21.07
CA GLU A 109 1.08 14.18 20.73
C GLU A 109 2.19 14.66 21.68
N TYR A 110 2.13 14.22 22.93
CA TYR A 110 3.16 14.51 23.92
C TYR A 110 3.77 13.23 24.46
N LEU A 111 5.10 13.20 24.47
CA LEU A 111 5.91 12.11 25.02
C LEU A 111 7.01 12.68 25.91
N GLU A 112 6.94 12.40 27.20
CA GLU A 112 8.00 12.74 28.14
C GLU A 112 9.30 11.98 27.80
N PRO A 113 10.42 12.67 27.62
CA PRO A 113 11.70 12.02 27.41
C PRO A 113 12.07 11.06 28.55
N GLN A 114 12.57 9.89 28.20
CA GLN A 114 13.00 8.89 29.17
C GLN A 114 14.44 8.45 28.89
N PRO A 115 15.17 7.92 29.88
CA PRO A 115 16.48 7.30 29.63
C PRO A 115 16.35 6.14 28.64
N VAL A 116 17.33 6.03 27.72
CA VAL A 116 17.41 4.89 26.81
C VAL A 116 17.77 3.65 27.63
N PRO A 117 17.05 2.51 27.51
CA PRO A 117 17.44 1.26 28.14
C PRO A 117 18.82 0.81 27.69
N ALA A 118 19.61 0.23 28.60
CA ALA A 118 21.00 -0.17 28.31
C ALA A 118 21.13 -1.22 27.19
N GLU A 119 20.10 -2.03 27.00
CA GLU A 119 20.02 -3.07 25.97
C GLU A 119 19.53 -2.58 24.60
N LEU A 120 19.13 -1.29 24.47
CA LEU A 120 18.67 -0.70 23.22
C LEU A 120 19.72 0.25 22.64
N ASP A 121 20.26 -0.08 21.50
CA ASP A 121 20.98 0.89 20.66
C ASP A 121 19.95 1.78 19.94
N TYR A 122 19.58 2.87 20.62
CA TYR A 122 18.53 3.78 20.12
C TYR A 122 18.98 4.59 18.90
N ASP A 123 20.27 4.87 18.79
CA ASP A 123 20.85 5.57 17.64
C ASP A 123 20.74 4.69 16.38
N MET A 124 21.10 3.42 16.49
CA MET A 124 20.92 2.41 15.45
C MET A 124 19.41 2.22 15.13
N TRP A 125 18.55 2.23 16.15
CA TRP A 125 17.11 2.08 15.92
C TRP A 125 16.55 3.25 15.13
N LEU A 126 16.93 4.50 15.45
CA LEU A 126 16.54 5.70 14.70
C LEU A 126 17.06 5.68 13.27
N GLY A 127 18.29 5.28 13.06
CA GLY A 127 18.90 5.21 11.73
C GLY A 127 18.69 6.47 10.90
N PRO A 128 18.04 6.40 9.73
CA PRO A 128 17.82 7.55 8.86
C PRO A 128 16.72 8.51 9.35
N ALA A 129 15.93 8.14 10.37
CA ALA A 129 14.88 9.00 10.90
C ALA A 129 15.47 10.19 11.68
N PRO A 130 14.79 11.35 11.71
CA PRO A 130 15.23 12.48 12.52
C PRO A 130 15.32 12.12 14.01
N TYR A 131 16.33 12.66 14.67
CA TYR A 131 16.48 12.46 16.12
C TYR A 131 15.24 12.96 16.88
N LYS A 132 14.73 12.10 17.75
CA LYS A 132 13.69 12.40 18.75
C LYS A 132 14.14 11.83 20.08
N PRO A 133 13.90 12.52 21.21
CA PRO A 133 14.18 11.95 22.53
C PRO A 133 13.49 10.60 22.72
N TYR A 134 14.17 9.68 23.38
CA TYR A 134 13.63 8.35 23.62
C TYR A 134 12.35 8.40 24.48
N ASN A 135 11.40 7.62 24.07
CA ASN A 135 10.24 7.21 24.86
C ASN A 135 9.82 5.81 24.38
N PRO A 136 9.43 4.88 25.27
CA PRO A 136 9.07 3.51 24.89
C PRO A 136 7.89 3.45 23.89
N HIS A 137 7.05 4.49 23.83
CA HIS A 137 5.97 4.54 22.84
C HIS A 137 6.47 4.83 21.42
N ARG A 138 7.73 5.29 21.23
CA ARG A 138 8.32 5.52 19.90
C ARG A 138 8.91 4.26 19.28
N VAL A 139 9.12 3.21 20.06
CA VAL A 139 9.79 1.98 19.60
C VAL A 139 8.83 0.78 19.61
N HIS A 140 9.31 -0.37 19.14
CA HIS A 140 8.55 -1.61 19.02
C HIS A 140 7.25 -1.42 18.20
N GLN A 141 6.14 -1.93 18.63
CA GLN A 141 4.89 -1.89 17.87
C GLN A 141 4.31 -0.48 17.70
N THR A 142 4.44 0.35 18.73
CA THR A 142 3.83 1.68 18.81
C THR A 142 4.51 2.74 17.95
N PHE A 143 5.70 2.46 17.41
CA PHE A 143 6.35 3.33 16.43
C PHE A 143 5.45 3.65 15.23
N ARG A 144 4.49 2.77 14.92
CA ARG A 144 3.54 2.95 13.82
C ARG A 144 2.73 4.23 13.93
N GLY A 145 2.53 4.74 15.14
CA GLY A 145 1.82 5.99 15.37
C GLY A 145 2.60 7.27 15.06
N TYR A 146 3.76 7.20 14.40
CA TYR A 146 4.58 8.39 14.14
C TYR A 146 4.98 8.50 12.68
N TRP A 147 4.88 9.74 12.16
CA TRP A 147 5.16 10.03 10.75
C TRP A 147 6.57 9.69 10.31
N ASP A 148 7.56 9.84 11.19
CA ASP A 148 8.96 9.57 10.85
C ASP A 148 9.27 8.08 10.69
N TYR A 149 8.43 7.19 11.25
CA TYR A 149 8.72 5.74 11.28
C TYR A 149 7.79 4.89 10.43
N ASP A 150 6.47 5.19 10.41
CA ASP A 150 5.51 4.42 9.63
C ASP A 150 4.40 5.29 9.01
N GLY A 151 3.44 5.80 9.75
CA GLY A 151 2.32 6.62 9.22
C GLY A 151 0.95 6.06 9.59
N GLY A 152 0.87 5.37 10.73
CA GLY A 152 -0.37 4.85 11.30
C GLY A 152 -1.04 3.79 10.44
N GLY A 153 -2.35 3.75 10.47
CA GLY A 153 -3.13 2.79 9.71
C GLY A 153 -2.93 2.92 8.20
N LEU A 154 -2.73 4.12 7.68
CA LEU A 154 -2.42 4.33 6.25
C LEU A 154 -1.03 3.78 5.91
N GLY A 155 -0.01 4.06 6.70
CA GLY A 155 1.34 3.54 6.51
C GLY A 155 1.39 2.02 6.59
N ASP A 156 0.84 1.45 7.68
CA ASP A 156 0.88 0.00 7.91
C ASP A 156 0.04 -0.80 6.90
N MET A 157 -1.19 -0.35 6.56
CA MET A 157 -2.12 -1.13 5.74
C MET A 157 -2.29 -0.62 4.31
N GLY A 158 -1.95 0.66 4.05
CA GLY A 158 -2.29 1.31 2.79
C GLY A 158 -1.76 0.55 1.57
N GLN A 159 -0.51 0.14 1.58
CA GLN A 159 0.07 -0.56 0.43
C GLN A 159 -0.51 -1.96 0.22
N HIS A 160 -0.91 -2.66 1.29
CA HIS A 160 -1.62 -3.94 1.18
C HIS A 160 -2.95 -3.80 0.42
N TYR A 161 -3.67 -2.70 0.65
CA TYR A 161 -5.01 -2.51 0.10
C TYR A 161 -5.01 -1.79 -1.25
N ILE A 162 -4.10 -0.86 -1.46
CA ILE A 162 -4.01 -0.05 -2.68
C ILE A 162 -3.37 -0.83 -3.84
N ASP A 163 -2.34 -1.61 -3.56
CA ASP A 163 -1.60 -2.34 -4.60
C ASP A 163 -2.48 -3.28 -5.44
N PRO A 164 -3.30 -4.17 -4.86
CA PRO A 164 -4.19 -5.01 -5.65
C PRO A 164 -5.26 -4.21 -6.41
N VAL A 165 -5.69 -3.05 -5.90
CA VAL A 165 -6.62 -2.18 -6.62
C VAL A 165 -5.97 -1.59 -7.86
N GLN A 166 -4.72 -1.13 -7.79
CA GLN A 166 -3.97 -0.69 -8.97
C GLN A 166 -3.87 -1.79 -10.03
N TYR A 167 -3.55 -3.01 -9.61
CA TYR A 167 -3.51 -4.16 -10.50
C TYR A 167 -4.86 -4.45 -11.15
N ILE A 168 -5.95 -4.46 -10.36
CA ILE A 168 -7.30 -4.71 -10.86
C ILE A 168 -7.72 -3.64 -11.88
N LEU A 169 -7.45 -2.37 -11.58
CA LEU A 169 -7.78 -1.24 -12.45
C LEU A 169 -6.83 -1.06 -13.64
N GLY A 170 -5.73 -1.82 -13.72
CA GLY A 170 -4.70 -1.64 -14.76
C GLY A 170 -3.92 -0.34 -14.61
N LYS A 171 -3.66 0.10 -13.37
CA LYS A 171 -3.03 1.38 -13.03
C LYS A 171 -1.57 1.27 -12.57
N ASP A 172 -0.92 0.13 -12.82
CA ASP A 172 0.46 -0.11 -12.39
C ASP A 172 1.47 0.91 -12.99
N ASP A 173 1.16 1.53 -14.12
CA ASP A 173 2.02 2.50 -14.80
C ASP A 173 1.63 3.96 -14.57
N THR A 174 0.56 4.22 -13.81
CA THR A 174 0.02 5.56 -13.57
C THR A 174 -0.08 5.91 -12.09
N SER A 175 -0.26 7.19 -11.80
CA SER A 175 -0.53 7.69 -10.45
C SER A 175 -1.75 8.62 -10.47
N PRO A 176 -2.44 8.80 -9.34
CA PRO A 176 -3.50 9.79 -9.23
C PRO A 176 -2.97 11.20 -9.55
N ILE A 177 -3.84 12.02 -10.13
CA ILE A 177 -3.56 13.44 -10.43
C ILE A 177 -4.09 14.37 -9.34
N LYS A 178 -4.93 13.85 -8.43
CA LYS A 178 -5.52 14.60 -7.32
C LYS A 178 -5.70 13.71 -6.10
N VAL A 179 -5.43 14.27 -4.91
CA VAL A 179 -5.70 13.65 -3.61
C VAL A 179 -6.50 14.61 -2.76
N GLU A 180 -7.65 14.18 -2.27
CA GLU A 180 -8.51 14.96 -1.36
C GLU A 180 -8.61 14.24 -0.02
N VAL A 181 -8.51 15.00 1.07
CA VAL A 181 -8.60 14.43 2.42
C VAL A 181 -9.72 15.09 3.21
N ASP A 182 -10.42 14.27 3.99
CA ASP A 182 -11.31 14.69 5.07
C ASP A 182 -10.78 14.11 6.38
N ALA A 183 -10.14 14.97 7.16
CA ALA A 183 -9.48 14.57 8.39
C ALA A 183 -9.39 15.76 9.36
N PRO A 184 -9.29 15.52 10.68
CA PRO A 184 -8.82 16.54 11.61
C PRO A 184 -7.39 16.98 11.24
N GLN A 185 -7.00 18.19 11.67
CA GLN A 185 -5.62 18.64 11.56
C GLN A 185 -4.69 17.62 12.23
N GLN A 186 -3.70 17.16 11.49
CA GLN A 186 -2.73 16.19 12.00
C GLN A 186 -1.65 16.87 12.84
N HIS A 187 -1.22 16.19 13.89
CA HIS A 187 -0.06 16.64 14.67
C HIS A 187 1.24 16.45 13.82
N PRO A 188 2.24 17.35 13.95
CA PRO A 188 3.48 17.27 13.15
C PRO A 188 4.27 15.97 13.32
N ASP A 189 4.18 15.33 14.46
CA ASP A 189 4.91 14.11 14.83
C ASP A 189 3.99 12.88 14.90
N ALA A 190 2.86 12.99 15.65
CA ALA A 190 1.94 11.89 15.89
C ALA A 190 0.90 11.77 14.78
N VAL A 191 0.67 10.54 14.33
CA VAL A 191 -0.38 10.21 13.37
C VAL A 191 -1.71 10.14 14.08
N GLY A 192 -2.70 10.84 13.58
CA GLY A 192 -4.09 10.76 14.03
C GLY A 192 -4.96 9.91 13.11
N THR A 193 -6.27 9.96 13.37
CA THR A 193 -7.29 9.33 12.51
C THR A 193 -7.68 10.25 11.35
N TRP A 194 -8.40 9.71 10.38
CA TRP A 194 -8.95 10.44 9.24
C TRP A 194 -10.30 9.83 8.84
N ARG A 195 -11.16 10.60 8.17
CA ARG A 195 -12.48 10.13 7.69
C ARG A 195 -12.40 9.56 6.29
N SER A 196 -11.78 10.28 5.37
CA SER A 196 -11.58 9.76 4.02
C SER A 196 -10.35 10.33 3.33
N ILE A 197 -9.83 9.55 2.37
CA ILE A 197 -8.80 9.98 1.42
C ILE A 197 -9.27 9.53 0.04
N THR A 198 -9.45 10.47 -0.87
CA THR A 198 -9.89 10.18 -2.25
C THR A 198 -8.77 10.48 -3.23
N TYR A 199 -8.40 9.48 -3.99
CA TYR A 199 -7.45 9.60 -5.09
C TYR A 199 -8.20 9.58 -6.41
N THR A 200 -7.97 10.58 -7.28
CA THR A 200 -8.60 10.67 -8.60
C THR A 200 -7.54 10.58 -9.68
N TYR A 201 -7.76 9.70 -10.65
CA TYR A 201 -6.93 9.53 -11.84
C TYR A 201 -7.42 10.43 -12.98
N ASP A 202 -6.59 10.65 -13.99
CA ASP A 202 -6.87 11.48 -15.17
C ASP A 202 -8.07 10.99 -16.01
N ASP A 203 -8.34 9.69 -15.99
CA ASP A 203 -9.48 9.07 -16.67
C ASP A 203 -10.78 9.04 -15.84
N GLY A 204 -10.78 9.72 -14.69
CA GLY A 204 -11.93 9.80 -13.79
C GLY A 204 -12.09 8.64 -12.81
N CYS A 205 -11.24 7.59 -12.87
CA CYS A 205 -11.24 6.55 -11.86
C CYS A 205 -10.88 7.10 -10.49
N GLN A 206 -11.50 6.52 -9.46
CA GLN A 206 -11.25 6.91 -8.07
C GLN A 206 -10.93 5.71 -7.17
N ILE A 207 -9.98 5.91 -6.27
CA ILE A 207 -9.77 5.05 -5.10
C ILE A 207 -10.14 5.87 -3.87
N VAL A 208 -11.10 5.40 -3.10
CA VAL A 208 -11.56 6.04 -1.87
C VAL A 208 -11.19 5.17 -0.69
N LEU A 209 -10.33 5.69 0.18
CA LEU A 209 -10.08 5.11 1.47
C LEU A 209 -11.08 5.72 2.45
N TRP A 210 -11.91 4.88 3.06
CA TRP A 210 -12.93 5.33 3.99
C TRP A 210 -12.58 4.84 5.39
N GLY A 211 -12.32 5.78 6.27
CA GLY A 211 -11.84 5.50 7.62
C GLY A 211 -12.97 5.25 8.63
N GLY A 212 -12.74 4.28 9.53
CA GLY A 212 -13.63 3.99 10.64
C GLY A 212 -15.01 3.47 10.23
N ASP A 213 -16.00 3.79 11.04
CA ASP A 213 -17.40 3.38 10.89
C ASP A 213 -18.21 4.36 10.01
N PHE A 214 -17.54 5.25 9.32
CA PHE A 214 -18.19 6.23 8.44
C PHE A 214 -18.57 5.58 7.10
N GLY A 215 -19.71 5.96 6.59
CA GLY A 215 -20.20 5.53 5.28
C GLY A 215 -21.43 4.62 5.33
N ASP A 216 -21.99 4.38 4.17
CA ASP A 216 -23.14 3.49 3.98
C ASP A 216 -22.66 2.03 4.00
N PRO A 217 -23.23 1.16 4.87
CA PRO A 217 -22.90 -0.27 4.90
C PRO A 217 -23.22 -1.00 3.59
N ASN A 218 -24.07 -0.43 2.74
CA ASN A 218 -24.38 -0.97 1.41
C ASN A 218 -23.44 -0.44 0.30
N THR A 219 -22.38 0.29 0.65
CA THR A 219 -21.43 0.79 -0.34
C THR A 219 -20.77 -0.36 -1.09
N PRO A 220 -20.81 -0.38 -2.44
CA PRO A 220 -20.07 -1.38 -3.20
C PRO A 220 -18.57 -1.21 -3.06
N TYR A 221 -17.85 -2.31 -3.17
CA TYR A 221 -16.38 -2.28 -3.26
C TYR A 221 -15.92 -1.62 -4.56
N ILE A 222 -16.54 -1.99 -5.71
CA ILE A 222 -16.35 -1.32 -6.99
C ILE A 222 -17.70 -0.84 -7.49
N ALA A 223 -17.82 0.46 -7.74
CA ALA A 223 -18.96 1.07 -8.39
C ALA A 223 -18.57 1.48 -9.81
N GLY A 224 -19.39 1.09 -10.77
CA GLY A 224 -19.27 1.49 -12.17
C GLY A 224 -20.59 2.00 -12.72
N PRO A 225 -20.57 2.72 -13.85
CA PRO A 225 -21.78 3.30 -14.43
C PRO A 225 -22.77 2.25 -14.98
N LYS A 226 -22.36 0.99 -15.10
CA LYS A 226 -23.20 -0.11 -15.62
C LYS A 226 -23.47 -1.21 -14.59
N GLY A 227 -22.82 -1.18 -13.43
CA GLY A 227 -23.01 -2.17 -12.38
C GLY A 227 -21.96 -2.08 -11.28
N ASN A 228 -22.22 -2.80 -10.20
CA ASN A 228 -21.43 -2.74 -8.98
C ASN A 228 -20.96 -4.13 -8.53
N VAL A 229 -19.85 -4.14 -7.79
CA VAL A 229 -19.35 -5.32 -7.10
C VAL A 229 -19.29 -5.05 -5.61
N TYR A 230 -19.91 -5.93 -4.84
CA TYR A 230 -19.94 -5.89 -3.38
C TYR A 230 -19.01 -6.93 -2.77
N LYS A 231 -18.89 -6.90 -1.46
CA LYS A 231 -18.16 -7.91 -0.69
C LYS A 231 -18.59 -9.33 -1.09
N ASN A 232 -17.66 -10.29 -1.02
CA ASN A 232 -17.85 -11.68 -1.42
C ASN A 232 -18.18 -11.87 -2.91
N PHE A 233 -17.72 -10.96 -3.75
CA PHE A 233 -17.87 -11.02 -5.21
C PHE A 233 -19.32 -11.06 -5.69
N VAL A 234 -20.20 -10.40 -4.96
CA VAL A 234 -21.60 -10.21 -5.40
C VAL A 234 -21.62 -9.09 -6.42
N CYS A 235 -22.04 -9.40 -7.65
CA CYS A 235 -22.20 -8.42 -8.73
C CYS A 235 -23.69 -8.24 -9.06
N ASP A 236 -24.14 -6.99 -9.21
CA ASP A 236 -25.54 -6.67 -9.48
C ASP A 236 -25.93 -6.68 -10.98
N ILE A 237 -24.97 -6.97 -11.86
CA ILE A 237 -25.24 -7.11 -13.30
C ILE A 237 -25.94 -8.46 -13.57
N PRO A 238 -27.11 -8.49 -14.18
CA PRO A 238 -27.77 -9.75 -14.53
C PRO A 238 -26.89 -10.62 -15.43
N ASP A 239 -26.82 -11.92 -15.13
CA ASP A 239 -26.06 -12.93 -15.92
C ASP A 239 -24.58 -12.57 -16.15
N TRP A 240 -23.95 -11.83 -15.24
CA TRP A 240 -22.57 -11.38 -15.38
C TRP A 240 -21.58 -12.54 -15.55
N GLU A 241 -21.78 -13.65 -14.87
CA GLU A 241 -20.92 -14.84 -14.99
C GLU A 241 -20.90 -15.38 -16.42
N ARG A 242 -22.10 -15.52 -17.05
CA ARG A 242 -22.23 -15.96 -18.44
C ARG A 242 -21.59 -14.95 -19.40
N LYS A 243 -21.79 -13.65 -19.16
CA LYS A 243 -21.19 -12.58 -19.98
C LYS A 243 -19.67 -12.54 -19.87
N LEU A 244 -19.12 -12.96 -18.72
CA LEU A 244 -17.70 -12.98 -18.45
C LEU A 244 -17.01 -14.27 -18.94
N ALA A 245 -17.77 -15.34 -19.18
CA ALA A 245 -17.21 -16.67 -19.50
C ALA A 245 -16.26 -16.63 -20.70
N ASP A 246 -16.65 -15.96 -21.76
CA ASP A 246 -15.89 -15.88 -23.01
C ASP A 246 -14.80 -14.78 -23.00
N PHE A 247 -14.69 -13.98 -21.95
CA PHE A 247 -13.66 -12.96 -21.84
C PHE A 247 -12.31 -13.61 -21.47
N PRO A 248 -11.21 -13.18 -22.09
CA PRO A 248 -9.90 -13.80 -21.83
C PRO A 248 -9.47 -13.65 -20.36
N GLU A 249 -8.74 -14.65 -19.88
CA GLU A 249 -8.13 -14.58 -18.55
C GLU A 249 -7.03 -13.51 -18.52
N PRO A 250 -6.89 -12.80 -17.39
CA PRO A 250 -5.74 -11.92 -17.20
C PRO A 250 -4.42 -12.69 -17.28
N GLU A 251 -3.39 -12.04 -17.80
CA GLU A 251 -2.05 -12.62 -17.88
C GLU A 251 -1.59 -13.18 -16.53
N PRO A 252 -0.95 -14.36 -16.53
CA PRO A 252 -0.42 -14.97 -15.32
C PRO A 252 0.61 -14.06 -14.63
N GLN A 253 0.58 -13.99 -13.32
CA GLN A 253 1.57 -13.28 -12.53
C GLN A 253 2.74 -14.21 -12.15
N VAL A 254 3.98 -13.70 -12.27
CA VAL A 254 5.17 -14.42 -11.80
C VAL A 254 5.32 -14.20 -10.29
N THR A 255 5.05 -15.23 -9.49
CA THR A 255 4.95 -15.13 -8.03
C THR A 255 5.96 -16.00 -7.26
N ASP A 256 6.81 -16.76 -7.94
CA ASP A 256 7.94 -17.46 -7.33
C ASP A 256 9.19 -16.57 -7.38
N PHE A 257 9.55 -15.98 -6.24
CA PHE A 257 10.70 -15.08 -6.17
C PHE A 257 12.04 -15.79 -6.35
N ILE A 258 12.16 -17.04 -5.89
CA ILE A 258 13.40 -17.81 -6.07
C ILE A 258 13.61 -18.11 -7.55
N GLU A 259 12.55 -18.43 -8.29
CA GLU A 259 12.63 -18.60 -9.73
C GLU A 259 12.93 -17.28 -10.46
N CYS A 260 12.36 -16.16 -10.01
CA CYS A 260 12.73 -14.82 -10.51
C CYS A 260 14.22 -14.54 -10.36
N VAL A 261 14.81 -14.87 -9.20
CA VAL A 261 16.25 -14.69 -8.94
C VAL A 261 17.09 -15.54 -9.90
N LYS A 262 16.69 -16.78 -10.20
CA LYS A 262 17.41 -17.67 -11.12
C LYS A 262 17.28 -17.26 -12.59
N THR A 263 16.05 -16.91 -13.00
CA THR A 263 15.74 -16.64 -14.42
C THR A 263 15.89 -15.18 -14.81
N ARG A 264 15.98 -14.29 -13.82
CA ARG A 264 15.97 -12.83 -14.01
C ARG A 264 14.67 -12.29 -14.60
N GLN A 265 13.57 -13.04 -14.51
CA GLN A 265 12.24 -12.53 -14.82
C GLN A 265 11.74 -11.68 -13.65
N PRO A 266 11.17 -10.49 -13.92
CA PRO A 266 10.64 -9.64 -12.86
C PRO A 266 9.53 -10.32 -12.06
N PHE A 267 9.58 -10.18 -10.75
CA PHE A 267 8.50 -10.58 -9.86
C PHE A 267 7.26 -9.72 -10.12
N ALA A 268 6.06 -10.26 -9.96
CA ALA A 268 4.82 -9.55 -10.26
C ALA A 268 4.64 -8.25 -9.45
N LEU A 269 5.12 -8.21 -8.21
CA LEU A 269 5.20 -6.98 -7.42
C LEU A 269 6.66 -6.58 -7.22
N ASN A 270 7.25 -6.12 -8.31
CA ASN A 270 8.63 -5.67 -8.42
C ASN A 270 8.81 -4.22 -7.92
N GLU A 271 10.01 -3.68 -8.11
CA GLU A 271 10.37 -2.32 -7.69
C GLU A 271 9.51 -1.22 -8.33
N LYS A 272 9.04 -1.41 -9.58
CA LYS A 272 8.20 -0.43 -10.28
C LYS A 272 6.79 -0.41 -9.72
N ASN A 273 6.14 -1.58 -9.65
CA ASN A 273 4.78 -1.70 -9.13
C ASN A 273 4.73 -1.34 -7.65
N GLY A 274 5.74 -1.78 -6.88
CA GLY A 274 5.91 -1.42 -5.48
C GLY A 274 6.08 0.09 -5.28
N PHE A 275 6.90 0.74 -6.09
CA PHE A 275 7.05 2.19 -6.08
C PHE A 275 5.74 2.92 -6.40
N ARG A 276 4.96 2.45 -7.38
CA ARG A 276 3.66 3.06 -7.73
C ARG A 276 2.68 3.00 -6.57
N SER A 277 2.46 1.84 -5.98
CA SER A 277 1.54 1.71 -4.85
C SER A 277 2.03 2.44 -3.58
N ALA A 278 3.36 2.43 -3.30
CA ALA A 278 3.95 3.22 -2.23
C ALA A 278 3.78 4.73 -2.44
N THR A 279 3.89 5.20 -3.68
CA THR A 279 3.67 6.61 -4.05
C THR A 279 2.27 7.05 -3.66
N ILE A 280 1.24 6.26 -3.94
CA ILE A 280 -0.15 6.61 -3.59
C ILE A 280 -0.32 6.71 -2.07
N VAL A 281 0.21 5.75 -1.31
CA VAL A 281 0.20 5.82 0.17
C VAL A 281 0.87 7.11 0.66
N ASN A 282 2.04 7.42 0.13
CA ASN A 282 2.81 8.61 0.53
C ASN A 282 2.12 9.92 0.10
N MET A 283 1.45 9.98 -1.05
CA MET A 283 0.62 11.13 -1.44
C MET A 283 -0.49 11.38 -0.43
N GLY A 284 -1.18 10.34 0.01
CA GLY A 284 -2.19 10.44 1.07
C GLY A 284 -1.62 10.93 2.39
N ALA A 285 -0.45 10.42 2.80
CA ALA A 285 0.24 10.87 4.01
C ALA A 285 0.63 12.36 3.94
N VAL A 286 1.11 12.81 2.78
CA VAL A 286 1.43 14.25 2.56
C VAL A 286 0.17 15.10 2.61
N ALA A 287 -0.90 14.69 1.93
CA ALA A 287 -2.17 15.42 1.92
C ALA A 287 -2.77 15.52 3.35
N LEU A 288 -2.74 14.43 4.14
CA LEU A 288 -3.17 14.43 5.54
C LEU A 288 -2.36 15.42 6.38
N ARG A 289 -1.03 15.39 6.29
CA ARG A 289 -0.14 16.25 7.09
C ARG A 289 -0.29 17.73 6.73
N LEU A 290 -0.54 18.05 5.46
CA LEU A 290 -0.75 19.42 4.98
C LEU A 290 -2.20 19.88 5.13
N ASN A 291 -3.14 18.96 5.37
CA ASN A 291 -4.58 19.18 5.41
C ASN A 291 -5.09 19.95 4.18
N ARG A 292 -4.65 19.52 3.00
CA ARG A 292 -5.05 20.12 1.73
C ARG A 292 -5.00 19.12 0.58
N THR A 293 -5.72 19.48 -0.48
CA THR A 293 -5.69 18.79 -1.78
C THR A 293 -4.37 18.99 -2.49
#